data_577a3c8dde10f8af9759b737b175f7b5
#
_entry.id   577a3c8dde10f8af9759b737b175f7b5
#
_cell.length_a   1.000
_cell.length_b   1.000
_cell.length_c   1.000
_cell.angle_alpha   90.00
_cell.angle_beta   90.00
_cell.angle_gamma   90.00
#
_symmetry.space_group_name_H-M   'P 1'
#
loop_
_entity.id
_entity.type
_entity.pdbx_description
1 polymer ?
#
loop_
_entity_poly.entity_id
_entity_poly.type
_entity_poly.pdbx_seq_one_letter_code
_entity_poly.pdbx_strand_id
1 'polypeptide(L)'
;MSETFVDKVKALNLPLDQIIVIGSGILDQLGIRPASDIDLAASSDLMKKLSEESSDWIKKFDDNQRFYFVKDDGSAEVWDGWEFDGQAVSYDDLLDYAVKYDCVRFVDLEFLRKWKSWRGREKDVRDVELIDEWRANNE
;
A
#
# COMPACT_ATOMS: atom_id res chain seq x y z
N MET A 1 -22.51 -11.16 1.77
CA MET A 1 -21.70 -10.10 2.42
C MET A 1 -20.63 -9.62 1.47
N SER A 2 -20.41 -8.33 1.45
CA SER A 2 -19.36 -7.78 0.59
C SER A 2 -17.98 -8.02 1.20
N GLU A 3 -17.01 -8.22 0.33
CA GLU A 3 -15.63 -8.41 0.69
C GLU A 3 -15.00 -7.09 1.14
N THR A 4 -14.34 -7.07 2.30
CA THR A 4 -13.64 -5.87 2.78
C THR A 4 -12.28 -5.74 2.09
N PHE A 5 -11.64 -4.56 2.22
CA PHE A 5 -10.29 -4.38 1.70
C PHE A 5 -9.31 -5.37 2.35
N VAL A 6 -9.42 -5.59 3.66
CA VAL A 6 -8.59 -6.57 4.37
C VAL A 6 -8.81 -7.97 3.79
N ASP A 7 -10.04 -8.35 3.50
CA ASP A 7 -10.32 -9.66 2.90
C ASP A 7 -9.64 -9.81 1.54
N LYS A 8 -9.62 -8.76 0.74
CA LYS A 8 -8.94 -8.76 -0.57
C LYS A 8 -7.44 -8.94 -0.41
N VAL A 9 -6.84 -8.28 0.57
CA VAL A 9 -5.40 -8.42 0.86
C VAL A 9 -5.10 -9.85 1.29
N LYS A 10 -5.90 -10.40 2.20
CA LYS A 10 -5.71 -11.77 2.68
C LYS A 10 -5.85 -12.80 1.56
N ALA A 11 -6.74 -12.53 0.60
CA ALA A 11 -6.95 -13.44 -0.54
C ALA A 11 -5.75 -13.53 -1.47
N LEU A 12 -4.77 -12.63 -1.35
CA LEU A 12 -3.53 -12.69 -2.13
C LEU A 12 -2.60 -13.80 -1.65
N ASN A 13 -2.85 -14.36 -0.46
CA ASN A 13 -2.07 -15.45 0.12
C ASN A 13 -0.60 -15.13 0.35
N LEU A 14 -0.31 -13.85 0.64
CA LEU A 14 1.04 -13.42 1.01
C LEU A 14 1.20 -13.47 2.53
N PRO A 15 2.43 -13.66 3.04
CA PRO A 15 2.65 -13.61 4.48
C PRO A 15 2.38 -12.21 5.02
N LEU A 16 1.37 -12.08 5.87
CA LEU A 16 0.89 -10.78 6.34
C LEU A 16 1.92 -10.02 7.17
N ASP A 17 2.85 -10.73 7.80
CA ASP A 17 3.91 -10.13 8.61
C ASP A 17 5.07 -9.59 7.77
N GLN A 18 4.99 -9.74 6.44
CA GLN A 18 6.03 -9.28 5.52
C GLN A 18 5.51 -8.25 4.51
N ILE A 19 4.31 -7.75 4.70
CA ILE A 19 3.72 -6.74 3.81
C ILE A 19 3.13 -5.58 4.61
N ILE A 20 3.09 -4.41 3.95
CA ILE A 20 2.41 -3.21 4.45
C ILE A 20 1.59 -2.67 3.29
N VAL A 21 0.31 -2.40 3.53
CA VAL A 21 -0.53 -1.73 2.51
C VAL A 21 -0.10 -0.28 2.43
N ILE A 22 0.30 0.14 1.24
CA ILE A 22 0.65 1.53 0.93
C ILE A 22 -0.40 2.10 -0.02
N GLY A 23 -0.26 3.37 -0.40
CA GLY A 23 -1.25 4.00 -1.26
C GLY A 23 -2.57 4.22 -0.52
N SER A 24 -3.68 4.12 -1.24
CA SER A 24 -4.98 4.53 -0.74
C SER A 24 -5.75 3.46 0.05
N GLY A 25 -5.14 2.30 0.30
CA GLY A 25 -5.81 1.21 1.00
C GLY A 25 -6.35 1.58 2.38
N ILE A 26 -5.60 2.40 3.13
CA ILE A 26 -6.06 2.86 4.46
C ILE A 26 -7.34 3.69 4.37
N LEU A 27 -7.55 4.40 3.27
CA LEU A 27 -8.78 5.19 3.08
C LEU A 27 -9.99 4.29 2.99
N ASP A 28 -9.85 3.16 2.28
CA ASP A 28 -10.91 2.15 2.21
C ASP A 28 -11.15 1.52 3.58
N GLN A 29 -10.07 1.14 4.26
CA GLN A 29 -10.18 0.50 5.57
C GLN A 29 -10.91 1.38 6.59
N LEU A 30 -10.69 2.69 6.56
CA LEU A 30 -11.33 3.62 7.48
C LEU A 30 -12.70 4.10 7.01
N GLY A 31 -13.15 3.65 5.83
CA GLY A 31 -14.44 4.06 5.29
C GLY A 31 -14.46 5.48 4.74
N ILE A 32 -13.29 6.06 4.44
CA ILE A 32 -13.19 7.42 3.89
C ILE A 32 -13.61 7.42 2.43
N ARG A 33 -13.08 6.48 1.64
CA ARG A 33 -13.54 6.21 0.28
C ARG A 33 -13.04 4.84 -0.17
N PRO A 34 -13.67 4.22 -1.18
CA PRO A 34 -13.18 2.95 -1.72
C PRO A 34 -11.82 3.12 -2.40
N ALA A 35 -11.00 2.07 -2.36
CA ALA A 35 -9.76 1.98 -3.12
C ALA A 35 -9.91 0.87 -4.14
N SER A 36 -9.55 1.16 -5.40
CA SER A 36 -9.66 0.18 -6.48
C SER A 36 -8.43 -0.72 -6.60
N ASP A 37 -7.26 -0.20 -6.20
CA ASP A 37 -5.99 -0.92 -6.36
C ASP A 37 -5.44 -1.32 -5.02
N ILE A 38 -4.70 -2.45 -5.00
CA ILE A 38 -3.96 -2.89 -3.82
C ILE A 38 -2.49 -2.68 -4.11
N ASP A 39 -1.85 -1.79 -3.35
CA ASP A 39 -0.42 -1.52 -3.44
C ASP A 39 0.24 -1.93 -2.14
N LEU A 40 1.27 -2.75 -2.22
CA LEU A 40 1.94 -3.31 -1.06
C LEU A 40 3.42 -3.01 -1.09
N ALA A 41 4.00 -2.74 0.09
CA ALA A 41 5.43 -2.78 0.31
C ALA A 41 5.74 -4.12 0.97
N ALA A 42 6.82 -4.76 0.58
CA ALA A 42 7.19 -6.08 1.07
C ALA A 42 8.62 -6.10 1.59
N SER A 43 8.88 -7.00 2.54
CA SER A 43 10.22 -7.25 3.05
C SER A 43 11.12 -7.76 1.92
N SER A 44 12.43 -7.61 2.10
CA SER A 44 13.41 -8.12 1.13
C SER A 44 13.29 -9.64 0.95
N ASP A 45 12.98 -10.36 2.05
CA ASP A 45 12.79 -11.81 1.99
C ASP A 45 11.61 -12.18 1.09
N LEU A 46 10.48 -11.46 1.23
CA LEU A 46 9.32 -11.74 0.40
C LEU A 46 9.58 -11.36 -1.07
N MET A 47 10.24 -10.24 -1.32
CA MET A 47 10.61 -9.83 -2.68
C MET A 47 11.47 -10.91 -3.36
N LYS A 48 12.44 -11.45 -2.62
CA LYS A 48 13.30 -12.53 -3.12
C LYS A 48 12.48 -13.78 -3.44
N LYS A 49 11.59 -14.15 -2.53
CA LYS A 49 10.75 -15.34 -2.71
C LYS A 49 9.84 -15.21 -3.94
N LEU A 50 9.23 -14.05 -4.13
CA LEU A 50 8.40 -13.80 -5.31
C LEU A 50 9.22 -13.87 -6.60
N SER A 51 10.47 -13.39 -6.56
CA SER A 51 11.35 -13.45 -7.73
C SER A 51 11.74 -14.89 -8.10
N GLU A 52 11.90 -15.76 -7.11
CA GLU A 52 12.39 -17.13 -7.33
C GLU A 52 11.30 -18.16 -7.55
N GLU A 53 10.14 -18.00 -6.90
CA GLU A 53 9.17 -19.09 -6.79
C GLU A 53 7.80 -18.81 -7.36
N SER A 54 7.51 -17.59 -7.74
CA SER A 54 6.12 -17.25 -8.04
C SER A 54 5.75 -17.43 -9.50
N SER A 55 4.59 -18.05 -9.75
CA SER A 55 3.94 -18.08 -11.06
C SER A 55 2.76 -17.10 -11.12
N ASP A 56 2.26 -16.63 -9.97
CA ASP A 56 1.09 -15.76 -9.90
C ASP A 56 1.45 -14.27 -9.94
N TRP A 57 2.74 -13.96 -9.78
CA TRP A 57 3.23 -12.59 -9.72
C TRP A 57 4.22 -12.36 -10.85
N ILE A 58 3.95 -11.35 -11.67
CA ILE A 58 4.75 -11.03 -12.85
C ILE A 58 5.75 -9.93 -12.48
N LYS A 59 7.04 -10.17 -12.70
CA LYS A 59 8.09 -9.21 -12.45
C LYS A 59 8.10 -8.14 -13.54
N LYS A 60 8.09 -6.88 -13.15
CA LYS A 60 8.16 -5.74 -14.06
C LYS A 60 9.21 -4.74 -13.57
N PHE A 61 9.58 -3.81 -14.44
CA PHE A 61 10.56 -2.76 -14.13
C PHE A 61 9.91 -1.41 -14.42
N ASP A 62 10.16 -0.44 -13.54
CA ASP A 62 9.71 0.93 -13.76
C ASP A 62 10.74 1.71 -14.59
N ASP A 63 10.50 3.01 -14.81
CA ASP A 63 11.37 3.87 -15.60
C ASP A 63 12.76 4.05 -14.98
N ASN A 64 12.89 3.82 -13.68
CA ASN A 64 14.15 3.94 -12.94
C ASN A 64 14.85 2.59 -12.75
N GLN A 65 14.42 1.56 -13.48
CA GLN A 65 14.99 0.21 -13.43
C GLN A 65 14.75 -0.50 -12.09
N ARG A 66 13.80 -0.03 -11.28
CA ARG A 66 13.39 -0.72 -10.07
C ARG A 66 12.38 -1.80 -10.46
N PHE A 67 12.54 -3.00 -9.91
CA PHE A 67 11.58 -4.05 -10.19
C PHE A 67 10.47 -4.09 -9.15
N TYR A 68 9.32 -4.57 -9.57
CA TYR A 68 8.16 -4.80 -8.73
C TYR A 68 7.38 -5.97 -9.31
N PHE A 69 6.39 -6.42 -8.58
CA PHE A 69 5.57 -7.55 -9.02
C PHE A 69 4.12 -7.10 -9.17
N VAL A 70 3.47 -7.62 -10.21
CA VAL A 70 2.05 -7.38 -10.47
C VAL A 70 1.34 -8.73 -10.42
N LYS A 71 0.24 -8.81 -9.70
CA LYS A 71 -0.60 -10.01 -9.69
C LYS A 71 -1.04 -10.31 -11.13
N ASP A 72 -1.11 -11.58 -11.50
CA ASP A 72 -1.42 -12.00 -12.88
C ASP A 72 -2.75 -11.44 -13.39
N ASP A 73 -3.72 -11.17 -12.50
CA ASP A 73 -5.01 -10.56 -12.85
C ASP A 73 -5.00 -9.02 -12.77
N GLY A 74 -3.85 -8.41 -12.44
CA GLY A 74 -3.71 -6.96 -12.34
C GLY A 74 -4.27 -6.33 -11.07
N SER A 75 -4.71 -7.13 -10.11
CA SER A 75 -5.40 -6.62 -8.91
C SER A 75 -4.48 -5.99 -7.86
N ALA A 76 -3.19 -6.29 -7.89
CA ALA A 76 -2.27 -5.85 -6.85
C ALA A 76 -0.85 -5.67 -7.39
N GLU A 77 -0.10 -4.78 -6.73
CA GLU A 77 1.33 -4.57 -6.98
C GLU A 77 2.09 -4.72 -5.68
N VAL A 78 3.30 -5.27 -5.78
CA VAL A 78 4.19 -5.45 -4.62
C VAL A 78 5.54 -4.81 -4.94
N TRP A 79 5.95 -3.89 -4.08
CA TRP A 79 7.20 -3.14 -4.18
C TRP A 79 8.06 -3.41 -2.94
N ASP A 80 9.36 -3.10 -3.03
CA ASP A 80 10.28 -3.26 -1.90
C ASP A 80 10.19 -2.13 -0.86
N GLY A 81 9.39 -1.13 -1.15
CA GLY A 81 9.18 0.04 -0.31
C GLY A 81 8.35 1.06 -1.04
N TRP A 82 8.55 2.33 -0.71
CA TRP A 82 7.78 3.42 -1.31
C TRP A 82 8.71 4.61 -1.53
N GLU A 83 8.37 5.48 -2.47
CA GLU A 83 9.12 6.71 -2.69
C GLU A 83 8.37 7.88 -2.05
N PHE A 84 9.11 8.70 -1.26
CA PHE A 84 8.55 9.87 -0.62
C PHE A 84 9.58 11.00 -0.71
N ASP A 85 9.16 12.14 -1.25
CA ASP A 85 10.00 13.35 -1.35
C ASP A 85 11.34 13.06 -2.04
N GLY A 86 11.29 12.28 -3.10
CA GLY A 86 12.46 11.94 -3.89
C GLY A 86 13.38 10.89 -3.26
N GLN A 87 12.98 10.31 -2.13
CA GLN A 87 13.78 9.30 -1.43
C GLN A 87 13.06 7.97 -1.34
N ALA A 88 13.82 6.90 -1.46
CA ALA A 88 13.27 5.56 -1.27
C ALA A 88 13.05 5.31 0.22
N VAL A 89 11.84 4.89 0.59
CA VAL A 89 11.50 4.50 1.95
C VAL A 89 11.33 2.97 1.93
N SER A 90 12.22 2.27 2.64
CA SER A 90 12.20 0.82 2.63
C SER A 90 11.02 0.26 3.43
N TYR A 91 10.74 -1.03 3.22
CA TYR A 91 9.77 -1.75 4.04
C TYR A 91 10.09 -1.59 5.54
N ASP A 92 11.36 -1.72 5.93
CA ASP A 92 11.76 -1.61 7.33
C ASP A 92 11.47 -0.22 7.89
N ASP A 93 11.72 0.82 7.10
CA ASP A 93 11.42 2.19 7.49
C ASP A 93 9.91 2.42 7.63
N LEU A 94 9.12 1.82 6.74
CA LEU A 94 7.67 1.95 6.77
C LEU A 94 7.05 1.28 7.99
N LEU A 95 7.71 0.29 8.58
CA LEU A 95 7.20 -0.36 9.80
C LEU A 95 6.98 0.63 10.94
N ASP A 96 7.76 1.70 11.02
CA ASP A 96 7.62 2.71 12.06
C ASP A 96 6.33 3.52 11.90
N TYR A 97 5.72 3.48 10.74
CA TYR A 97 4.50 4.22 10.41
C TYR A 97 3.32 3.29 10.14
N ALA A 98 3.44 2.02 10.51
CA ALA A 98 2.41 1.04 10.20
C ALA A 98 1.43 0.89 11.36
N VAL A 99 0.15 0.74 11.03
CA VAL A 99 -0.92 0.38 11.96
C VAL A 99 -1.55 -0.93 11.47
N LYS A 100 -2.10 -1.69 12.39
CA LYS A 100 -2.63 -3.01 12.07
C LYS A 100 -4.15 -3.04 12.22
N TYR A 101 -4.83 -3.56 11.19
CA TYR A 101 -6.26 -3.83 11.22
C TYR A 101 -6.46 -5.28 10.80
N ASP A 102 -7.06 -6.07 11.67
CA ASP A 102 -7.36 -7.49 11.40
C ASP A 102 -6.13 -8.23 10.83
N CYS A 103 -4.99 -8.09 11.50
CA CYS A 103 -3.70 -8.71 11.17
C CYS A 103 -3.01 -8.15 9.92
N VAL A 104 -3.60 -7.17 9.23
CA VAL A 104 -3.00 -6.53 8.06
C VAL A 104 -2.42 -5.19 8.45
N ARG A 105 -1.15 -4.94 8.09
CA ARG A 105 -0.51 -3.65 8.34
C ARG A 105 -0.79 -2.69 7.21
N PHE A 106 -1.08 -1.45 7.58
CA PHE A 106 -1.28 -0.33 6.65
C PHE A 106 -0.35 0.80 7.08
N VAL A 107 0.18 1.58 6.12
CA VAL A 107 0.79 2.86 6.49
C VAL A 107 -0.29 3.68 7.19
N ASP A 108 0.09 4.44 8.22
CA ASP A 108 -0.90 5.20 8.97
C ASP A 108 -1.44 6.37 8.14
N LEU A 109 -2.55 6.92 8.59
CA LEU A 109 -3.25 7.97 7.86
C LEU A 109 -2.41 9.24 7.74
N GLU A 110 -1.65 9.56 8.79
CA GLU A 110 -0.79 10.76 8.77
C GLU A 110 0.32 10.64 7.75
N PHE A 111 0.97 9.47 7.65
CA PHE A 111 2.00 9.23 6.64
C PHE A 111 1.41 9.38 5.23
N LEU A 112 0.27 8.75 5.00
CA LEU A 112 -0.40 8.84 3.71
C LEU A 112 -0.75 10.30 3.37
N ARG A 113 -1.25 11.06 4.35
CA ARG A 113 -1.60 12.46 4.13
C ARG A 113 -0.37 13.27 3.70
N LYS A 114 0.76 13.08 4.37
CA LYS A 114 2.01 13.74 4.01
C LYS A 114 2.47 13.35 2.61
N TRP A 115 2.37 12.07 2.28
CA TRP A 115 2.75 11.57 0.97
C TRP A 115 1.89 12.19 -0.13
N LYS A 116 0.59 12.22 0.07
CA LYS A 116 -0.33 12.82 -0.90
C LYS A 116 -0.12 14.32 -1.03
N SER A 117 0.17 15.01 0.07
CA SER A 117 0.48 16.44 0.04
C SER A 117 1.75 16.69 -0.78
N TRP A 118 2.74 15.83 -0.65
CA TRP A 118 3.97 15.92 -1.44
C TRP A 118 3.71 15.65 -2.93
N ARG A 119 2.96 14.58 -3.24
CA ARG A 119 2.64 14.24 -4.63
C ARG A 119 1.85 15.36 -5.33
N GLY A 120 0.88 15.94 -4.64
CA GLY A 120 0.19 17.13 -5.09
C GLY A 120 -0.64 17.02 -6.36
N ARG A 121 -0.93 15.81 -6.83
CA ARG A 121 -1.82 15.63 -7.99
C ARG A 121 -3.25 16.02 -7.59
N GLU A 122 -4.10 16.30 -8.58
CA GLU A 122 -5.50 16.67 -8.28
C GLU A 122 -6.19 15.65 -7.40
N LYS A 123 -6.02 14.36 -7.68
CA LYS A 123 -6.61 13.30 -6.86
C LYS A 123 -6.00 13.25 -5.45
N ASP A 124 -4.73 13.61 -5.31
CA ASP A 124 -4.08 13.64 -4.00
C ASP A 124 -4.59 14.80 -3.15
N VAL A 125 -4.83 15.94 -3.75
CA VAL A 125 -5.40 17.11 -3.07
C VAL A 125 -6.80 16.76 -2.55
N ARG A 126 -7.61 16.11 -3.36
CA ARG A 126 -8.94 15.66 -2.93
C ARG A 126 -8.87 14.68 -1.77
N ASP A 127 -7.92 13.76 -1.82
CA ASP A 127 -7.76 12.79 -0.74
C ASP A 127 -7.34 13.46 0.56
N VAL A 128 -6.47 14.46 0.49
CA VAL A 128 -6.08 15.24 1.69
C VAL A 128 -7.31 15.92 2.30
N GLU A 129 -8.17 16.50 1.46
CA GLU A 129 -9.41 17.12 1.93
C GLU A 129 -10.32 16.11 2.61
N LEU A 130 -10.48 14.93 2.02
CA LEU A 130 -11.28 13.85 2.61
C LEU A 130 -10.72 13.38 3.95
N ILE A 131 -9.40 13.26 4.04
CA ILE A 131 -8.73 12.88 5.28
C ILE A 131 -8.99 13.91 6.37
N ASP A 132 -8.84 15.20 6.05
CA ASP A 132 -9.05 16.29 7.02
C ASP A 132 -10.51 16.34 7.49
N GLU A 133 -11.46 16.14 6.58
CA GLU A 133 -12.86 16.08 6.91
C GLU A 133 -13.18 14.88 7.82
N TRP A 134 -12.63 13.72 7.49
CA TRP A 134 -12.84 12.52 8.30
C TRP A 134 -12.29 12.71 9.71
N ARG A 135 -11.08 13.29 9.84
CA ARG A 135 -10.48 13.58 11.15
C ARG A 135 -11.34 14.53 11.98
N ALA A 136 -11.85 15.58 11.34
CA ALA A 136 -12.70 16.55 12.04
C ALA A 136 -13.98 15.89 12.58
N ASN A 137 -14.51 14.89 11.89
CA ASN A 137 -15.73 14.19 12.27
C ASN A 137 -15.51 13.04 13.26
N ASN A 138 -14.26 12.61 13.43
CA ASN A 138 -13.92 11.41 14.24
C ASN A 138 -12.94 11.68 15.37
N GLU A 139 -12.69 12.95 15.68
CA GLU A 139 -11.85 13.36 16.81
C GLU A 139 -12.66 13.94 17.95
#